data_9f6d8390c8d719aa6dd6be88e9aa93fb
#
_entry.id   9f6d8390c8d719aa6dd6be88e9aa93fb
#
_cell.length_a   1.000
_cell.length_b   1.000
_cell.length_c   1.000
_cell.angle_alpha   90.00
_cell.angle_beta   90.00
_cell.angle_gamma   90.00
#
_symmetry.space_group_name_H-M   'P 1'
#
loop_
_entity.id
_entity.type
_entity.pdbx_description
1 polymer ?
#
loop_
_entity_poly.entity_id
_entity_poly.type
_entity_poly.pdbx_seq_one_letter_code
_entity_poly.pdbx_strand_id
1 'polypeptide(L)'
;PQGGRVGAINVYAGSLVQPTTSLTSITQLDPIDVVFTLPESSLSGLLAAQKAGEVAVKALLADAGGKQLEGKLSFIDNAVDPATGVIKVKARFNNGATDLWPGQYVNTQLTVRTLKDALVIPQNAIITNTTGIFVYSMEADNTAKVRKIARVYAFGPNAVVTGLTGDEKVIVDGKQNLRPGGKVRLAEKHKAADGAAAPQGKPA
;
A
#
# COMPACT_ATOMS: atom_id res chain seq x y z
N PRO A 1 32.86 -19.83 8.79
CA PRO A 1 31.97 -19.68 9.93
C PRO A 1 30.99 -18.58 9.61
N GLN A 2 29.68 -18.89 9.59
CA GLN A 2 28.64 -17.89 9.41
C GLN A 2 28.20 -17.41 10.80
N GLY A 3 28.09 -16.10 10.98
CA GLY A 3 27.48 -15.53 12.18
C GLY A 3 25.98 -15.79 12.18
N GLY A 4 25.41 -16.08 13.34
CA GLY A 4 23.98 -16.32 13.46
C GLY A 4 23.59 -16.61 14.91
N ARG A 5 22.27 -16.69 15.15
CA ARG A 5 21.72 -17.06 16.45
C ARG A 5 21.58 -18.57 16.54
N VAL A 6 22.11 -19.13 17.61
CA VAL A 6 22.02 -20.56 17.90
C VAL A 6 20.62 -20.89 18.43
N GLY A 7 19.99 -21.90 17.88
CA GLY A 7 18.70 -22.44 18.32
C GLY A 7 18.82 -23.37 19.52
N ALA A 8 17.76 -24.16 19.76
CA ALA A 8 17.78 -25.16 20.82
C ALA A 8 18.84 -26.22 20.56
N ILE A 9 19.50 -26.65 21.63
CA ILE A 9 20.45 -27.76 21.60
C ILE A 9 19.64 -29.06 21.76
N ASN A 10 19.76 -29.96 20.79
CA ASN A 10 18.97 -31.19 20.71
C ASN A 10 19.71 -32.41 21.32
N VAL A 11 20.90 -32.21 21.84
CA VAL A 11 21.75 -33.28 22.39
C VAL A 11 22.26 -32.87 23.76
N TYR A 12 22.45 -33.87 24.64
CA TYR A 12 22.91 -33.68 26.01
C TYR A 12 24.17 -34.51 26.25
N ALA A 13 24.85 -34.22 27.32
CA ALA A 13 26.02 -35.04 27.73
C ALA A 13 25.60 -36.48 27.92
N GLY A 14 26.29 -37.42 27.25
CA GLY A 14 25.97 -38.83 27.23
C GLY A 14 25.07 -39.28 26.08
N SER A 15 24.56 -38.37 25.25
CA SER A 15 23.81 -38.73 24.05
C SER A 15 24.72 -39.37 22.99
N LEU A 16 24.27 -40.47 22.39
CA LEU A 16 24.94 -41.04 21.23
C LEU A 16 24.67 -40.17 20.00
N VAL A 17 25.72 -39.64 19.38
CA VAL A 17 25.61 -38.81 18.15
C VAL A 17 26.20 -39.59 16.98
N GLN A 18 25.52 -39.51 15.85
CA GLN A 18 25.96 -40.04 14.56
C GLN A 18 26.31 -38.84 13.63
N PRO A 19 27.05 -39.06 12.53
CA PRO A 19 27.42 -37.99 11.58
C PRO A 19 26.24 -37.20 11.01
N THR A 20 25.02 -37.78 11.01
CA THR A 20 23.78 -37.17 10.54
C THR A 20 22.94 -36.53 11.65
N THR A 21 23.38 -36.60 12.90
CA THR A 21 22.65 -36.05 14.05
C THR A 21 22.77 -34.54 14.05
N SER A 22 21.62 -33.86 13.94
CA SER A 22 21.56 -32.38 14.07
C SER A 22 21.74 -32.01 15.54
N LEU A 23 22.80 -31.30 15.86
CA LEU A 23 23.11 -30.86 17.22
C LEU A 23 22.34 -29.63 17.63
N THR A 24 22.28 -28.66 16.72
CA THR A 24 21.55 -27.37 16.85
C THR A 24 21.34 -26.76 15.47
N SER A 25 20.51 -25.76 15.39
CA SER A 25 20.37 -24.92 14.20
C SER A 25 20.99 -23.55 14.44
N ILE A 26 21.62 -22.99 13.40
CA ILE A 26 22.11 -21.62 13.42
C ILE A 26 21.32 -20.84 12.37
N THR A 27 20.60 -19.82 12.79
CA THR A 27 19.80 -18.99 11.91
C THR A 27 20.44 -17.62 11.78
N GLN A 28 20.72 -17.21 10.54
CA GLN A 28 21.17 -15.85 10.25
C GLN A 28 19.98 -14.89 10.40
N LEU A 29 20.11 -13.89 11.28
CA LEU A 29 19.08 -12.91 11.55
C LEU A 29 19.30 -11.58 10.83
N ASP A 30 20.54 -11.28 10.46
CA ASP A 30 20.92 -10.04 9.77
C ASP A 30 21.89 -10.36 8.62
N PRO A 31 21.57 -9.99 7.38
CA PRO A 31 20.26 -9.48 6.94
C PRO A 31 19.17 -10.56 6.94
N ILE A 32 17.90 -10.13 6.97
CA ILE A 32 16.73 -11.00 6.88
C ILE A 32 15.95 -10.73 5.58
N ASP A 33 15.44 -11.78 4.96
CA ASP A 33 14.61 -11.67 3.77
C ASP A 33 13.13 -11.84 4.14
N VAL A 34 12.29 -10.88 3.75
CA VAL A 34 10.84 -10.95 3.84
C VAL A 34 10.29 -11.45 2.51
N VAL A 35 9.51 -12.52 2.55
CA VAL A 35 8.88 -13.15 1.39
C VAL A 35 7.42 -12.74 1.34
N PHE A 36 6.97 -12.24 0.20
CA PHE A 36 5.57 -11.86 -0.03
C PHE A 36 5.17 -12.12 -1.48
N THR A 37 3.89 -11.99 -1.77
CA THR A 37 3.34 -12.24 -3.10
C THR A 37 2.72 -10.97 -3.67
N LEU A 38 2.79 -10.82 -4.99
CA LEU A 38 2.16 -9.74 -5.74
C LEU A 38 1.28 -10.35 -6.85
N PRO A 39 0.15 -9.71 -7.19
CA PRO A 39 -0.63 -10.09 -8.36
C PRO A 39 0.19 -9.96 -9.64
N GLU A 40 -0.01 -10.85 -10.62
CA GLU A 40 0.63 -10.82 -11.93
C GLU A 40 0.48 -9.44 -12.63
N SER A 41 -0.68 -8.80 -12.46
CA SER A 41 -0.95 -7.46 -13.01
C SER A 41 0.05 -6.39 -12.58
N SER A 42 0.75 -6.59 -11.46
CA SER A 42 1.78 -5.68 -10.94
C SER A 42 3.18 -5.96 -11.50
N LEU A 43 3.38 -7.11 -12.15
CA LEU A 43 4.70 -7.58 -12.58
C LEU A 43 5.38 -6.62 -13.57
N SER A 44 4.65 -6.16 -14.58
CA SER A 44 5.21 -5.24 -15.59
C SER A 44 5.70 -3.93 -14.96
N GLY A 45 4.95 -3.39 -14.02
CA GLY A 45 5.33 -2.19 -13.26
C GLY A 45 6.54 -2.44 -12.37
N LEU A 46 6.58 -3.60 -11.70
CA LEU A 46 7.69 -3.99 -10.84
C LEU A 46 9.00 -4.14 -11.62
N LEU A 47 8.96 -4.81 -12.77
CA LEU A 47 10.12 -4.97 -13.66
C LEU A 47 10.59 -3.62 -14.22
N ALA A 48 9.67 -2.72 -14.56
CA ALA A 48 10.02 -1.37 -14.99
C ALA A 48 10.69 -0.56 -13.86
N ALA A 49 10.16 -0.66 -12.63
CA ALA A 49 10.75 -0.02 -11.46
C ALA A 49 12.15 -0.56 -11.15
N GLN A 50 12.35 -1.87 -11.24
CA GLN A 50 13.65 -2.51 -11.03
C GLN A 50 14.69 -2.08 -12.08
N LYS A 51 14.27 -1.93 -13.33
CA LYS A 51 15.15 -1.40 -14.40
C LYS A 51 15.52 0.07 -14.18
N ALA A 52 14.64 0.85 -13.57
CA ALA A 52 14.87 2.26 -13.26
C ALA A 52 15.77 2.47 -12.03
N GLY A 53 15.95 1.44 -11.21
CA GLY A 53 16.80 1.49 -10.02
C GLY A 53 16.36 0.53 -8.92
N GLU A 54 16.85 0.77 -7.71
CA GLU A 54 16.48 -0.02 -6.54
C GLU A 54 15.03 0.24 -6.15
N VAL A 55 14.29 -0.82 -5.89
CA VAL A 55 12.90 -0.75 -5.45
C VAL A 55 12.86 -0.84 -3.94
N ALA A 56 12.42 0.25 -3.30
CA ALA A 56 12.25 0.30 -1.85
C ALA A 56 11.01 -0.47 -1.42
N VAL A 57 11.15 -1.24 -0.35
CA VAL A 57 10.08 -2.00 0.29
C VAL A 57 10.02 -1.60 1.75
N LYS A 58 8.83 -1.32 2.27
CA LYS A 58 8.60 -1.04 3.68
C LYS A 58 7.93 -2.22 4.34
N ALA A 59 8.42 -2.63 5.50
CA ALA A 59 7.77 -3.58 6.37
C ALA A 59 7.15 -2.84 7.57
N LEU A 60 5.86 -3.07 7.82
CA LEU A 60 5.13 -2.47 8.92
C LEU A 60 4.92 -3.53 10.00
N LEU A 61 5.47 -3.27 11.19
CA LEU A 61 5.30 -4.12 12.35
C LEU A 61 4.08 -3.64 13.15
N ALA A 62 3.01 -4.43 13.11
CA ALA A 62 1.78 -4.12 13.86
C ALA A 62 2.03 -4.12 15.38
N ASP A 63 2.86 -5.05 15.85
CA ASP A 63 3.11 -5.29 17.29
C ASP A 63 4.02 -4.24 17.93
N ALA A 64 4.79 -3.49 17.13
CA ALA A 64 5.74 -2.48 17.61
C ALA A 64 5.25 -1.04 17.41
N GLY A 65 3.95 -0.79 17.67
CA GLY A 65 3.39 0.56 17.56
C GLY A 65 3.39 1.14 16.14
N GLY A 66 3.40 0.27 15.11
CA GLY A 66 3.43 0.70 13.72
C GLY A 66 4.83 1.07 13.21
N LYS A 67 5.90 0.58 13.84
CA LYS A 67 7.28 0.78 13.37
C LYS A 67 7.41 0.35 11.93
N GLN A 68 8.01 1.20 11.11
CA GLN A 68 8.32 0.92 9.71
C GLN A 68 9.80 0.64 9.55
N LEU A 69 10.12 -0.43 8.86
CA LEU A 69 11.49 -0.78 8.47
C LEU A 69 11.62 -0.64 6.95
N GLU A 70 12.75 -0.15 6.50
CA GLU A 70 13.04 0.00 5.08
C GLU A 70 13.96 -1.12 4.62
N GLY A 71 13.60 -1.72 3.51
CA GLY A 71 14.35 -2.75 2.83
C GLY A 71 14.36 -2.52 1.33
N LYS A 72 15.05 -3.40 0.62
CA LYS A 72 15.19 -3.35 -0.84
C LYS A 72 14.72 -4.66 -1.44
N LEU A 73 14.04 -4.56 -2.59
CA LEU A 73 13.70 -5.74 -3.38
C LEU A 73 14.98 -6.48 -3.77
N SER A 74 15.07 -7.76 -3.41
CA SER A 74 16.25 -8.58 -3.65
C SER A 74 16.02 -9.66 -4.69
N PHE A 75 14.76 -10.12 -4.84
CA PHE A 75 14.45 -11.22 -5.73
C PHE A 75 13.01 -11.14 -6.25
N ILE A 76 12.80 -11.43 -7.50
CA ILE A 76 11.51 -11.67 -8.15
C ILE A 76 11.56 -13.08 -8.71
N ASP A 77 10.55 -13.89 -8.43
CA ASP A 77 10.48 -15.24 -8.98
C ASP A 77 10.37 -15.21 -10.51
N ASN A 78 10.83 -16.27 -11.17
CA ASN A 78 10.80 -16.39 -12.62
C ASN A 78 9.48 -16.97 -13.16
N ALA A 79 8.58 -17.38 -12.26
CA ALA A 79 7.30 -17.98 -12.62
C ALA A 79 6.17 -17.39 -11.80
N VAL A 80 5.02 -17.17 -12.45
CA VAL A 80 3.75 -16.86 -11.81
C VAL A 80 3.09 -18.18 -11.44
N ASP A 81 2.53 -18.26 -10.24
CA ASP A 81 1.71 -19.41 -9.84
C ASP A 81 0.38 -19.38 -10.62
N PRO A 82 0.13 -20.38 -11.50
CA PRO A 82 -1.05 -20.35 -12.36
C PRO A 82 -2.36 -20.62 -11.58
N ALA A 83 -2.28 -21.20 -10.39
CA ALA A 83 -3.47 -21.47 -9.57
C ALA A 83 -3.97 -20.21 -8.86
N THR A 84 -3.07 -19.31 -8.48
CA THR A 84 -3.38 -18.12 -7.67
C THR A 84 -3.17 -16.81 -8.41
N GLY A 85 -2.50 -16.80 -9.57
CA GLY A 85 -2.19 -15.61 -10.35
C GLY A 85 -1.24 -14.63 -9.64
N VAL A 86 -0.39 -15.14 -8.73
CA VAL A 86 0.56 -14.33 -7.99
C VAL A 86 2.00 -14.71 -8.29
N ILE A 87 2.90 -13.74 -8.14
CA ILE A 87 4.33 -13.93 -8.23
C ILE A 87 4.96 -13.77 -6.83
N LYS A 88 5.91 -14.63 -6.50
CA LYS A 88 6.66 -14.56 -5.26
C LYS A 88 7.82 -13.59 -5.39
N VAL A 89 8.00 -12.75 -4.38
CA VAL A 89 9.08 -11.77 -4.32
C VAL A 89 9.74 -11.80 -2.94
N LYS A 90 11.00 -11.36 -2.88
CA LYS A 90 11.75 -11.22 -1.62
C LYS A 90 12.32 -9.81 -1.53
N ALA A 91 12.26 -9.25 -0.35
CA ALA A 91 12.93 -8.01 -0.02
C ALA A 91 13.88 -8.22 1.14
N ARG A 92 15.05 -7.65 1.05
CA ARG A 92 16.11 -7.74 2.05
C ARG A 92 16.08 -6.56 2.98
N PHE A 93 16.12 -6.85 4.27
CA PHE A 93 16.13 -5.87 5.35
C PHE A 93 17.38 -6.04 6.21
N ASN A 94 18.00 -4.92 6.60
CA ASN A 94 18.96 -4.91 7.67
C ASN A 94 18.22 -5.11 9.00
N ASN A 95 18.66 -6.06 9.80
CA ASN A 95 17.96 -6.47 11.01
C ASN A 95 18.89 -6.50 12.24
N GLY A 96 19.88 -5.62 12.27
CA GLY A 96 20.86 -5.56 13.37
C GLY A 96 20.22 -5.32 14.74
N ALA A 97 19.06 -4.64 14.78
CA ALA A 97 18.26 -4.45 16.00
C ALA A 97 17.35 -5.64 16.36
N THR A 98 17.34 -6.71 15.52
CA THR A 98 16.47 -7.88 15.68
C THR A 98 14.97 -7.57 15.77
N ASP A 99 14.52 -6.55 15.06
CA ASP A 99 13.12 -6.15 14.98
C ASP A 99 12.24 -7.16 14.22
N LEU A 100 12.84 -7.84 13.23
CA LEU A 100 12.19 -8.89 12.46
C LEU A 100 12.65 -10.26 12.94
N TRP A 101 11.69 -11.18 13.03
CA TRP A 101 11.96 -12.55 13.49
C TRP A 101 11.59 -13.56 12.40
N PRO A 102 12.42 -14.61 12.19
CA PRO A 102 12.08 -15.67 11.24
C PRO A 102 10.75 -16.33 11.59
N GLY A 103 9.87 -16.46 10.61
CA GLY A 103 8.51 -16.99 10.78
C GLY A 103 7.46 -15.96 11.23
N GLN A 104 7.84 -14.70 11.48
CA GLN A 104 6.92 -13.63 11.81
C GLN A 104 6.17 -13.14 10.56
N TYR A 105 4.88 -12.83 10.70
CA TYR A 105 4.10 -12.15 9.66
C TYR A 105 4.26 -10.64 9.77
N VAL A 106 4.50 -10.01 8.64
CA VAL A 106 4.64 -8.56 8.53
C VAL A 106 3.84 -8.03 7.34
N ASN A 107 3.27 -6.85 7.48
CA ASN A 107 2.64 -6.16 6.36
C ASN A 107 3.72 -5.45 5.54
N THR A 108 3.71 -5.66 4.23
CA THR A 108 4.66 -5.03 3.32
C THR A 108 4.00 -3.99 2.44
N GLN A 109 4.68 -2.88 2.23
CA GLN A 109 4.33 -1.86 1.25
C GLN A 109 5.45 -1.74 0.22
N LEU A 110 5.10 -1.88 -1.04
CA LEU A 110 6.01 -1.79 -2.16
C LEU A 110 5.55 -0.66 -3.09
N THR A 111 6.47 0.24 -3.41
CA THR A 111 6.22 1.28 -4.41
C THR A 111 6.60 0.77 -5.79
N VAL A 112 5.61 0.30 -6.54
CA VAL A 112 5.83 -0.23 -7.90
C VAL A 112 6.00 0.88 -8.93
N ARG A 113 5.35 2.02 -8.72
CA ARG A 113 5.37 3.13 -9.67
C ARG A 113 5.11 4.46 -8.97
N THR A 114 5.90 5.46 -9.31
CA THR A 114 5.64 6.86 -8.94
C THR A 114 5.17 7.60 -10.18
N LEU A 115 3.96 8.15 -10.11
CA LEU A 115 3.42 9.00 -11.16
C LEU A 115 3.72 10.45 -10.78
N LYS A 116 4.61 11.10 -11.54
CA LYS A 116 4.89 12.53 -11.38
C LYS A 116 3.73 13.33 -11.98
N ASP A 117 3.42 14.46 -11.36
CA ASP A 117 2.39 15.41 -11.82
C ASP A 117 1.01 14.77 -12.01
N ALA A 118 0.71 13.76 -11.21
CA ALA A 118 -0.54 13.02 -11.29
C ALA A 118 -1.68 13.80 -10.65
N LEU A 119 -2.76 13.99 -11.40
CA LEU A 119 -3.99 14.58 -10.87
C LEU A 119 -4.78 13.52 -10.11
N VAL A 120 -4.98 13.76 -8.83
CA VAL A 120 -5.69 12.86 -7.93
C VAL A 120 -7.04 13.46 -7.57
N ILE A 121 -8.11 12.70 -7.80
CA ILE A 121 -9.46 13.09 -7.42
C ILE A 121 -10.13 11.99 -6.58
N PRO A 122 -11.10 12.31 -5.73
CA PRO A 122 -11.91 11.31 -5.05
C PRO A 122 -12.67 10.42 -6.05
N GLN A 123 -12.68 9.11 -5.83
CA GLN A 123 -13.37 8.17 -6.72
C GLN A 123 -14.89 8.45 -6.81
N ASN A 124 -15.48 8.93 -5.72
CA ASN A 124 -16.89 9.30 -5.69
C ASN A 124 -17.24 10.52 -6.56
N ALA A 125 -16.26 11.29 -7.05
CA ALA A 125 -16.51 12.35 -8.04
C ALA A 125 -16.65 11.80 -9.47
N ILE A 126 -16.17 10.59 -9.73
CA ILE A 126 -16.17 9.98 -11.06
C ILE A 126 -17.58 9.48 -11.40
N ILE A 127 -18.00 9.75 -12.63
CA ILE A 127 -19.23 9.23 -13.21
C ILE A 127 -18.86 8.38 -14.42
N THR A 128 -19.37 7.16 -14.45
CA THR A 128 -19.19 6.23 -15.56
C THR A 128 -20.54 5.96 -16.20
N ASN A 129 -20.64 6.17 -17.51
CA ASN A 129 -21.81 5.81 -18.30
C ASN A 129 -21.40 5.12 -19.61
N THR A 130 -22.36 4.85 -20.46
CA THR A 130 -22.15 4.22 -21.78
C THR A 130 -21.29 5.05 -22.73
N THR A 131 -21.19 6.36 -22.53
CA THR A 131 -20.40 7.28 -23.35
C THR A 131 -18.98 7.52 -22.82
N GLY A 132 -18.66 7.00 -21.63
CA GLY A 132 -17.32 7.08 -21.06
C GLY A 132 -17.27 7.47 -19.60
N ILE A 133 -16.09 7.91 -19.18
CA ILE A 133 -15.80 8.34 -17.81
C ILE A 133 -15.65 9.86 -17.82
N PHE A 134 -16.36 10.52 -16.90
CA PHE A 134 -16.32 11.98 -16.78
C PHE A 134 -16.50 12.45 -15.34
N VAL A 135 -16.19 13.71 -15.11
CA VAL A 135 -16.45 14.43 -13.86
C VAL A 135 -17.19 15.72 -14.17
N TYR A 136 -17.87 16.26 -13.17
CA TYR A 136 -18.34 17.63 -13.23
C TYR A 136 -17.30 18.54 -12.59
N SER A 137 -16.87 19.59 -13.29
CA SER A 137 -16.10 20.70 -12.76
C SER A 137 -16.98 21.92 -12.56
N MET A 138 -16.68 22.70 -11.55
CA MET A 138 -17.32 23.99 -11.32
C MET A 138 -16.53 25.07 -12.05
N GLU A 139 -17.18 25.80 -12.94
CA GLU A 139 -16.63 26.98 -13.63
C GLU A 139 -16.72 28.22 -12.73
N ALA A 140 -16.10 29.34 -13.17
CA ALA A 140 -16.07 30.60 -12.40
C ALA A 140 -17.43 31.22 -12.17
N ASP A 141 -18.39 30.95 -13.05
CA ASP A 141 -19.79 31.38 -12.95
C ASP A 141 -20.70 30.50 -12.10
N ASN A 142 -20.09 29.56 -11.35
CA ASN A 142 -20.78 28.56 -10.54
C ASN A 142 -21.70 27.63 -11.35
N THR A 143 -21.33 27.34 -12.58
CA THR A 143 -22.01 26.33 -13.40
C THR A 143 -21.23 25.03 -13.46
N ALA A 144 -21.95 23.93 -13.62
CA ALA A 144 -21.36 22.60 -13.77
C ALA A 144 -21.00 22.32 -15.22
N LYS A 145 -19.75 22.02 -15.50
CA LYS A 145 -19.27 21.60 -16.82
C LYS A 145 -18.79 20.15 -16.79
N VAL A 146 -19.14 19.42 -17.82
CA VAL A 146 -18.68 18.02 -17.99
C VAL A 146 -17.26 18.02 -18.52
N ARG A 147 -16.37 17.29 -17.84
CA ARG A 147 -15.00 17.04 -18.28
C ARG A 147 -14.79 15.55 -18.48
N LYS A 148 -14.48 15.16 -19.70
CA LYS A 148 -14.13 13.78 -20.01
C LYS A 148 -12.74 13.48 -19.43
N ILE A 149 -12.63 12.38 -18.70
CA ILE A 149 -11.39 11.95 -18.07
C ILE A 149 -11.07 10.51 -18.44
N ALA A 150 -9.80 10.13 -18.28
CA ALA A 150 -9.40 8.73 -18.28
C ALA A 150 -8.82 8.38 -16.91
N ARG A 151 -9.32 7.28 -16.32
CA ARG A 151 -8.81 6.77 -15.06
C ARG A 151 -7.57 5.94 -15.33
N VAL A 152 -6.43 6.38 -14.78
CA VAL A 152 -5.14 5.69 -14.91
C VAL A 152 -4.96 4.64 -13.83
N TYR A 153 -5.26 5.01 -12.56
CA TYR A 153 -5.09 4.14 -11.41
C TYR A 153 -6.05 4.54 -10.29
N ALA A 154 -6.52 3.56 -9.52
CA ALA A 154 -7.37 3.79 -8.36
C ALA A 154 -6.69 3.25 -7.11
N PHE A 155 -6.73 4.01 -6.00
CA PHE A 155 -6.15 3.61 -4.72
C PHE A 155 -6.98 4.16 -3.56
N GLY A 156 -7.41 3.29 -2.66
CA GLY A 156 -8.28 3.66 -1.56
C GLY A 156 -9.48 4.49 -2.02
N PRO A 157 -9.79 5.64 -1.41
CA PRO A 157 -10.91 6.51 -1.79
C PRO A 157 -10.62 7.38 -3.02
N ASN A 158 -9.40 7.35 -3.56
CA ASN A 158 -8.92 8.25 -4.60
C ASN A 158 -8.62 7.53 -5.92
N ALA A 159 -8.58 8.30 -7.01
CA ALA A 159 -8.13 7.83 -8.32
C ALA A 159 -7.23 8.85 -8.98
N VAL A 160 -6.22 8.36 -9.68
CA VAL A 160 -5.39 9.14 -10.59
C VAL A 160 -6.09 9.22 -11.94
N VAL A 161 -6.24 10.41 -12.45
CA VAL A 161 -6.94 10.68 -13.71
C VAL A 161 -6.10 11.57 -14.63
N THR A 162 -6.40 11.49 -15.92
CA THR A 162 -5.92 12.42 -16.95
C THR A 162 -7.12 13.09 -17.63
N GLY A 163 -6.87 14.24 -18.26
CA GLY A 163 -7.92 15.03 -18.93
C GLY A 163 -8.41 16.23 -18.14
N LEU A 164 -7.76 16.54 -17.01
CA LEU A 164 -7.94 17.79 -16.25
C LEU A 164 -6.63 18.60 -16.31
N THR A 165 -6.70 19.89 -16.03
CA THR A 165 -5.53 20.80 -16.01
C THR A 165 -4.96 21.01 -14.60
N GLY A 166 -5.68 20.61 -13.56
CA GLY A 166 -5.25 20.68 -12.16
C GLY A 166 -5.86 21.84 -11.37
N ASP A 167 -6.36 22.85 -12.03
CA ASP A 167 -6.98 24.04 -11.40
C ASP A 167 -8.50 23.90 -11.22
N GLU A 168 -9.08 22.85 -11.80
CA GLU A 168 -10.53 22.66 -11.77
C GLU A 168 -11.01 22.19 -10.40
N LYS A 169 -12.10 22.80 -9.94
CA LYS A 169 -12.84 22.33 -8.76
C LYS A 169 -13.78 21.21 -9.16
N VAL A 170 -13.47 19.99 -8.77
CA VAL A 170 -14.28 18.80 -9.10
C VAL A 170 -15.43 18.67 -8.10
N ILE A 171 -16.64 18.43 -8.63
CA ILE A 171 -17.84 18.26 -7.83
C ILE A 171 -17.93 16.83 -7.34
N VAL A 172 -17.97 16.66 -6.02
CA VAL A 172 -17.99 15.37 -5.35
C VAL A 172 -19.41 14.95 -4.98
N ASP A 173 -20.19 15.90 -4.42
CA ASP A 173 -21.54 15.65 -3.91
C ASP A 173 -22.61 16.28 -4.80
N GLY A 174 -23.82 15.73 -4.76
CA GLY A 174 -24.97 16.24 -5.51
C GLY A 174 -24.94 15.96 -7.02
N LYS A 175 -23.93 15.27 -7.53
CA LYS A 175 -23.73 15.00 -8.96
C LYS A 175 -24.87 14.26 -9.65
N GLN A 176 -25.67 13.50 -8.89
CA GLN A 176 -26.78 12.71 -9.41
C GLN A 176 -27.89 13.55 -10.01
N ASN A 177 -28.07 14.78 -9.50
CA ASN A 177 -29.08 15.73 -9.92
C ASN A 177 -28.56 16.82 -10.87
N LEU A 178 -27.25 16.77 -11.18
CA LEU A 178 -26.63 17.79 -12.03
C LEU A 178 -26.82 17.49 -13.50
N ARG A 179 -27.14 18.56 -14.24
CA ARG A 179 -27.09 18.59 -15.70
C ARG A 179 -26.00 19.55 -16.15
N PRO A 180 -25.42 19.37 -17.34
CA PRO A 180 -24.48 20.33 -17.90
C PRO A 180 -25.10 21.76 -17.88
N GLY A 181 -24.37 22.74 -17.35
CA GLY A 181 -24.84 24.10 -17.16
C GLY A 181 -25.68 24.34 -15.90
N GLY A 182 -25.94 23.32 -15.09
CA GLY A 182 -26.64 23.46 -13.80
C GLY A 182 -25.85 24.31 -12.81
N LYS A 183 -26.54 25.13 -12.02
CA LYS A 183 -25.91 25.93 -10.96
C LYS A 183 -25.49 25.06 -9.79
N VAL A 184 -24.27 25.30 -9.31
CA VAL A 184 -23.68 24.60 -8.17
C VAL A 184 -23.28 25.58 -7.07
N ARG A 185 -23.25 25.11 -5.82
CA ARG A 185 -22.78 25.88 -4.67
C ARG A 185 -21.64 25.14 -4.03
N LEU A 186 -20.63 25.88 -3.54
CA LEU A 186 -19.63 25.32 -2.64
C LEU A 186 -20.34 24.95 -1.33
N ALA A 187 -20.24 23.68 -0.92
CA ALA A 187 -20.62 23.30 0.42
C ALA A 187 -19.62 23.93 1.38
N GLU A 188 -20.09 24.72 2.32
CA GLU A 188 -19.25 25.18 3.44
C GLU A 188 -18.80 23.93 4.23
N LYS A 189 -17.50 23.82 4.39
CA LYS A 189 -16.89 22.73 5.17
C LYS A 189 -17.36 22.91 6.62
N HIS A 190 -18.37 22.16 7.06
CA HIS A 190 -18.69 22.06 8.47
C HIS A 190 -17.42 21.61 9.20
N LYS A 191 -16.81 22.55 9.91
CA LYS A 191 -15.75 22.28 10.87
C LYS A 191 -16.36 21.31 11.89
N ALA A 192 -15.93 20.05 11.86
CA ALA A 192 -16.34 19.09 12.88
C ALA A 192 -16.05 19.72 14.23
N ALA A 193 -17.11 20.02 14.99
CA ALA A 193 -17.01 20.51 16.36
C ALA A 193 -16.44 19.36 17.19
N ASP A 194 -15.18 19.51 17.57
CA ASP A 194 -14.56 18.79 18.66
C ASP A 194 -15.24 19.26 19.94
N GLY A 195 -15.97 18.41 20.61
CA GLY A 195 -16.67 18.79 21.83
C GLY A 195 -17.80 17.82 22.22
N ALA A 196 -17.49 16.57 22.44
CA ALA A 196 -18.37 15.70 23.20
C ALA A 196 -18.23 16.01 24.69
N ALA A 197 -19.06 16.93 25.20
CA ALA A 197 -19.27 17.07 26.63
C ALA A 197 -19.99 15.82 27.15
N ALA A 198 -19.35 15.12 28.09
CA ALA A 198 -19.94 14.04 28.85
C ALA A 198 -21.16 14.51 29.68
N PRO A 199 -22.27 13.77 29.75
CA PRO A 199 -23.35 14.08 30.65
C PRO A 199 -22.93 13.73 32.09
N GLN A 200 -22.88 14.73 32.95
CA GLN A 200 -22.77 14.55 34.39
C GLN A 200 -24.05 13.94 34.92
N GLY A 201 -23.97 12.70 35.42
CA GLY A 201 -25.02 12.06 36.18
C GLY A 201 -25.21 12.74 37.55
N LYS A 202 -26.42 13.11 37.84
CA LYS A 202 -26.87 13.67 39.11
C LYS A 202 -27.17 12.54 40.08
N PRO A 203 -26.67 12.54 41.31
CA PRO A 203 -27.07 11.55 42.32
C PRO A 203 -28.42 11.92 42.96
N ALA A 204 -29.23 10.91 43.16
CA ALA A 204 -30.33 10.89 44.13
C ALA A 204 -30.27 9.57 44.87
#